data_cdc943934dcd6330a4e39e809f0bcb4a
#
_entry.id   cdc943934dcd6330a4e39e809f0bcb4a
#
_cell.length_a   1.000
_cell.length_b   1.000
_cell.length_c   1.000
_cell.angle_alpha   90.00
_cell.angle_beta   90.00
_cell.angle_gamma   90.00
#
_symmetry.space_group_name_H-M   'P 1'
#
loop_
_entity.id
_entity.type
_entity.pdbx_description
1 polymer ?
#
loop_
_entity_poly.entity_id
_entity_poly.type
_entity_poly.pdbx_seq_one_letter_code
_entity_poly.pdbx_strand_id
1 'polypeptide(L)'
;FKKFKGMFERIFMTGVSPVTLDDLTSGFNIGWNISTEPVFNRMLGFSEEDVRQMLQYYKDAGRHNGDVEAMIADMKPWYDNYCFAKDSLGSDPKMFNCDMVLYYLRNYIDGGKAPEQMIDPNTRTDYNKMKKLIQLDRLDGDRKGVLRRITEEGRIVADLVTTFPARDLIKPEIFPSLLFYYGMLTIVGTKGQRLILGIPNNSVRKQYHELMLEELPTATSSN
;
A
#
# COMPACT_ATOMS: atom_id res chain seq x y z
N PHE A 1 -18.01 -19.87 -9.90
CA PHE A 1 -16.85 -20.63 -9.44
C PHE A 1 -17.19 -22.11 -9.12
N LYS A 2 -18.18 -22.39 -8.27
CA LYS A 2 -18.57 -23.80 -7.93
C LYS A 2 -18.82 -24.67 -9.18
N LYS A 3 -19.40 -24.10 -10.25
CA LYS A 3 -19.76 -24.82 -11.47
C LYS A 3 -18.56 -25.22 -12.35
N PHE A 4 -17.38 -24.65 -12.12
CA PHE A 4 -16.17 -24.83 -12.95
C PHE A 4 -15.00 -25.48 -12.20
N LYS A 5 -15.21 -26.00 -10.99
CA LYS A 5 -14.18 -26.55 -10.11
C LYS A 5 -13.34 -27.69 -10.72
N GLY A 6 -13.84 -28.37 -11.75
CA GLY A 6 -13.14 -29.44 -12.47
C GLY A 6 -12.44 -28.99 -13.76
N MET A 7 -12.53 -27.71 -14.14
CA MET A 7 -11.97 -27.20 -15.41
C MET A 7 -10.61 -26.50 -15.25
N PHE A 8 -10.21 -26.21 -14.01
CA PHE A 8 -8.95 -25.51 -13.72
C PHE A 8 -8.14 -26.29 -12.71
N GLU A 9 -6.88 -26.55 -13.01
CA GLU A 9 -5.94 -27.17 -12.07
C GLU A 9 -5.55 -26.22 -10.93
N ARG A 10 -5.40 -24.95 -11.24
CA ARG A 10 -5.02 -23.89 -10.29
C ARG A 10 -5.75 -22.61 -10.61
N ILE A 11 -6.11 -21.86 -9.56
CA ILE A 11 -6.74 -20.55 -9.68
C ILE A 11 -5.96 -19.57 -8.82
N PHE A 12 -5.53 -18.46 -9.40
CA PHE A 12 -4.94 -17.34 -8.71
C PHE A 12 -5.92 -16.17 -8.72
N MET A 13 -6.23 -15.62 -7.55
CA MET A 13 -7.15 -14.50 -7.39
C MET A 13 -6.39 -13.30 -6.83
N THR A 14 -6.57 -12.14 -7.44
CA THR A 14 -6.03 -10.87 -6.94
C THR A 14 -7.16 -9.91 -6.62
N GLY A 15 -6.90 -8.99 -5.70
CA GLY A 15 -7.82 -7.91 -5.33
C GLY A 15 -7.10 -6.87 -4.48
N VAL A 16 -7.70 -5.71 -4.32
CA VAL A 16 -7.14 -4.60 -3.53
C VAL A 16 -7.18 -4.90 -2.04
N SER A 17 -8.15 -5.68 -1.59
CA SER A 17 -8.27 -6.09 -0.18
C SER A 17 -8.93 -7.47 -0.08
N PRO A 18 -8.68 -8.22 1.01
CA PRO A 18 -9.19 -9.58 1.20
C PRO A 18 -10.67 -9.57 1.66
N VAL A 19 -11.50 -8.74 1.04
CA VAL A 19 -12.93 -8.70 1.30
C VAL A 19 -13.59 -9.92 0.66
N THR A 20 -14.28 -10.70 1.47
CA THR A 20 -15.09 -11.83 1.00
C THR A 20 -16.55 -11.42 0.86
N LEU A 21 -17.21 -11.90 -0.21
CA LEU A 21 -18.67 -11.83 -0.30
C LEU A 21 -19.24 -12.96 0.58
N ASP A 22 -20.21 -12.65 1.43
CA ASP A 22 -20.79 -13.58 2.41
C ASP A 22 -21.27 -14.90 1.79
N ASP A 23 -21.81 -14.85 0.57
CA ASP A 23 -22.29 -16.02 -0.16
C ASP A 23 -21.14 -16.94 -0.67
N LEU A 24 -19.91 -16.46 -0.68
CA LEU A 24 -18.75 -17.26 -1.11
C LEU A 24 -18.13 -18.06 0.03
N THR A 25 -18.40 -17.72 1.29
CA THR A 25 -17.76 -18.35 2.46
C THR A 25 -18.49 -19.59 2.95
N SER A 26 -19.79 -19.76 2.68
CA SER A 26 -20.55 -20.96 3.06
C SER A 26 -20.16 -22.19 2.21
N GLY A 27 -18.99 -22.76 2.49
CA GLY A 27 -18.49 -23.99 1.87
C GLY A 27 -17.35 -23.82 0.87
N PHE A 28 -16.69 -22.65 0.80
CA PHE A 28 -15.52 -22.38 -0.03
C PHE A 28 -14.25 -22.12 0.80
N ASN A 29 -13.89 -23.08 1.62
CA ASN A 29 -12.61 -23.08 2.35
C ASN A 29 -11.47 -23.62 1.45
N ILE A 30 -11.36 -23.16 0.20
CA ILE A 30 -10.44 -23.72 -0.78
C ILE A 30 -9.35 -22.72 -1.17
N GLY A 31 -9.52 -21.43 -0.82
CA GLY A 31 -8.55 -20.38 -1.08
C GLY A 31 -7.51 -20.29 0.04
N TRP A 32 -6.23 -20.40 -0.30
CA TRP A 32 -5.15 -20.02 0.58
C TRP A 32 -4.85 -18.53 0.39
N ASN A 33 -4.99 -17.74 1.46
CA ASN A 33 -4.61 -16.33 1.42
C ASN A 33 -3.09 -16.22 1.58
N ILE A 34 -2.44 -15.79 0.51
CA ILE A 34 -0.97 -15.65 0.43
C ILE A 34 -0.47 -14.23 0.66
N SER A 35 -1.36 -13.28 0.98
CA SER A 35 -1.02 -11.84 1.04
C SER A 35 0.04 -11.49 2.08
N THR A 36 0.20 -12.30 3.12
CA THR A 36 1.16 -12.08 4.20
C THR A 36 2.16 -13.24 4.38
N GLU A 37 2.18 -14.15 3.41
CA GLU A 37 3.11 -15.28 3.42
C GLU A 37 4.52 -14.83 3.01
N PRO A 38 5.58 -15.21 3.74
CA PRO A 38 6.95 -14.76 3.47
C PRO A 38 7.44 -15.09 2.05
N VAL A 39 7.07 -16.25 1.53
CA VAL A 39 7.43 -16.69 0.16
C VAL A 39 6.94 -15.74 -0.92
N PHE A 40 5.84 -15.01 -0.63
CA PHE A 40 5.22 -14.06 -1.57
C PHE A 40 5.51 -12.59 -1.22
N ASN A 41 6.35 -12.32 -0.20
CA ASN A 41 6.67 -10.94 0.21
C ASN A 41 7.23 -10.09 -0.94
N ARG A 42 7.95 -10.69 -1.87
CA ARG A 42 8.57 -10.03 -3.02
C ARG A 42 7.71 -10.03 -4.28
N MET A 43 6.47 -10.50 -4.19
CA MET A 43 5.59 -10.65 -5.36
C MET A 43 4.93 -9.34 -5.79
N LEU A 44 4.72 -8.41 -4.86
CA LEU A 44 3.94 -7.18 -5.06
C LEU A 44 4.82 -5.92 -4.97
N GLY A 45 5.97 -5.93 -5.61
CA GLY A 45 6.85 -4.77 -5.60
C GLY A 45 8.09 -5.02 -6.42
N PHE A 46 8.93 -4.00 -6.59
CA PHE A 46 10.28 -4.14 -7.11
C PHE A 46 11.28 -4.08 -5.96
N SER A 47 12.23 -5.01 -5.92
CA SER A 47 13.41 -4.84 -5.08
C SER A 47 14.29 -3.72 -5.66
N GLU A 48 15.21 -3.19 -4.85
CA GLU A 48 16.20 -2.21 -5.34
C GLU A 48 17.01 -2.76 -6.52
N GLU A 49 17.30 -4.05 -6.51
CA GLU A 49 18.00 -4.72 -7.61
C GLU A 49 17.15 -4.78 -8.88
N ASP A 50 15.84 -5.07 -8.78
CA ASP A 50 14.93 -5.06 -9.93
C ASP A 50 14.87 -3.65 -10.54
N VAL A 51 14.80 -2.61 -9.70
CA VAL A 51 14.80 -1.20 -10.14
C VAL A 51 16.11 -0.88 -10.85
N ARG A 52 17.26 -1.27 -10.26
CA ARG A 52 18.58 -1.05 -10.85
C ARG A 52 18.72 -1.69 -12.22
N GLN A 53 18.33 -2.96 -12.35
CA GLN A 53 18.39 -3.68 -13.60
C GLN A 53 17.47 -3.06 -14.65
N MET A 54 16.28 -2.66 -14.28
CA MET A 54 15.35 -1.99 -15.18
C MET A 54 15.91 -0.65 -15.66
N LEU A 55 16.39 0.21 -14.78
CA LEU A 55 17.00 1.49 -15.15
C LEU A 55 18.22 1.29 -16.07
N GLN A 56 19.10 0.35 -15.73
CA GLN A 56 20.26 0.05 -16.56
C GLN A 56 19.86 -0.44 -17.96
N TYR A 57 18.87 -1.33 -18.05
CA TYR A 57 18.34 -1.80 -19.32
C TYR A 57 17.85 -0.64 -20.22
N TYR A 58 17.09 0.32 -19.67
CA TYR A 58 16.62 1.47 -20.43
C TYR A 58 17.76 2.45 -20.78
N LYS A 59 18.76 2.57 -19.93
CA LYS A 59 19.98 3.36 -20.20
C LYS A 59 20.77 2.77 -21.36
N ASP A 60 21.02 1.46 -21.35
CA ASP A 60 21.76 0.74 -22.40
C ASP A 60 21.00 0.77 -23.73
N ALA A 61 19.68 0.80 -23.69
CA ALA A 61 18.82 1.02 -24.85
C ALA A 61 18.77 2.48 -25.34
N GLY A 62 19.53 3.38 -24.72
CA GLY A 62 19.59 4.80 -25.10
C GLY A 62 18.32 5.60 -24.81
N ARG A 63 17.46 5.08 -23.91
CA ARG A 63 16.18 5.72 -23.57
C ARG A 63 16.32 6.83 -22.52
N HIS A 64 17.39 6.83 -21.76
CA HIS A 64 17.79 7.91 -20.86
C HIS A 64 19.33 7.91 -20.67
N ASN A 65 19.86 9.01 -20.16
CA ASN A 65 21.28 9.19 -19.86
C ASN A 65 21.57 9.45 -18.37
N GLY A 66 20.55 9.24 -17.52
CA GLY A 66 20.66 9.47 -16.08
C GLY A 66 21.66 8.54 -15.38
N ASP A 67 22.15 8.96 -14.24
CA ASP A 67 22.90 8.11 -13.35
C ASP A 67 21.94 7.18 -12.58
N VAL A 68 22.11 5.88 -12.72
CA VAL A 68 21.20 4.86 -12.19
C VAL A 68 21.14 4.91 -10.66
N GLU A 69 22.28 5.04 -9.99
CA GLU A 69 22.32 5.07 -8.52
C GLU A 69 21.74 6.38 -7.97
N ALA A 70 21.96 7.49 -8.66
CA ALA A 70 21.32 8.76 -8.30
C ALA A 70 19.78 8.69 -8.45
N MET A 71 19.29 8.06 -9.51
CA MET A 71 17.85 7.86 -9.73
C MET A 71 17.23 6.98 -8.63
N ILE A 72 17.91 5.90 -8.22
CA ILE A 72 17.48 5.04 -7.12
C ILE A 72 17.46 5.82 -5.81
N ALA A 73 18.51 6.57 -5.51
CA ALA A 73 18.61 7.38 -4.30
C ALA A 73 17.50 8.44 -4.21
N ASP A 74 17.11 9.02 -5.34
CA ASP A 74 16.01 9.99 -5.45
C ASP A 74 14.64 9.34 -5.21
N MET A 75 14.40 8.16 -5.79
CA MET A 75 13.15 7.40 -5.63
C MET A 75 12.97 6.80 -4.23
N LYS A 76 14.06 6.38 -3.58
CA LYS A 76 14.03 5.58 -2.34
C LYS A 76 13.19 6.19 -1.23
N PRO A 77 13.33 7.48 -0.84
CA PRO A 77 12.52 8.08 0.22
C PRO A 77 11.02 8.19 -0.13
N TRP A 78 10.69 8.11 -1.42
CA TRP A 78 9.33 8.32 -1.92
C TRP A 78 8.57 7.05 -2.22
N TYR A 79 9.22 5.96 -2.62
CA TYR A 79 8.55 4.78 -3.19
C TYR A 79 8.91 3.46 -2.52
N ASP A 80 9.98 3.41 -1.71
CA ASP A 80 10.50 2.21 -1.06
C ASP A 80 9.78 1.92 0.28
N ASN A 81 10.32 0.94 1.00
CA ASN A 81 10.02 0.53 2.38
C ASN A 81 8.80 -0.36 2.58
N TYR A 82 8.22 -0.94 1.54
CA TYR A 82 7.14 -1.91 1.72
C TYR A 82 7.67 -3.27 2.21
N CYS A 83 6.97 -3.85 3.19
CA CYS A 83 7.14 -5.21 3.69
C CYS A 83 5.75 -5.78 3.96
N PHE A 84 5.45 -6.93 3.34
CA PHE A 84 4.11 -7.52 3.37
C PHE A 84 4.01 -8.72 4.31
N ALA A 85 5.13 -9.33 4.69
CA ALA A 85 5.18 -10.48 5.57
C ALA A 85 6.03 -10.21 6.81
N LYS A 86 5.50 -10.57 7.99
CA LYS A 86 6.19 -10.40 9.28
C LYS A 86 7.54 -11.11 9.31
N ASP A 87 7.59 -12.33 8.81
CA ASP A 87 8.80 -13.17 8.89
C ASP A 87 9.86 -12.76 7.84
N SER A 88 9.51 -11.86 6.94
CA SER A 88 10.45 -11.21 6.00
C SER A 88 11.13 -9.96 6.57
N LEU A 89 10.78 -9.54 7.79
CA LEU A 89 11.45 -8.42 8.44
C LEU A 89 12.92 -8.73 8.69
N GLY A 90 13.81 -7.93 8.08
CA GLY A 90 15.27 -8.05 8.25
C GLY A 90 15.94 -9.14 7.40
N SER A 91 15.18 -10.02 6.74
CA SER A 91 15.72 -11.05 5.84
C SER A 91 15.55 -10.68 4.36
N ASP A 92 14.40 -10.13 4.01
CA ASP A 92 14.09 -9.70 2.65
C ASP A 92 14.36 -8.22 2.42
N PRO A 93 14.70 -7.82 1.19
CA PRO A 93 14.75 -6.41 0.83
C PRO A 93 13.38 -5.76 1.00
N LYS A 94 13.36 -4.47 1.29
CA LYS A 94 12.16 -3.66 1.18
C LYS A 94 11.79 -3.49 -0.28
N MET A 95 10.50 -3.33 -0.54
CA MET A 95 9.98 -3.28 -1.89
C MET A 95 9.57 -1.85 -2.26
N PHE A 96 9.90 -1.48 -3.49
CA PHE A 96 9.43 -0.25 -4.12
C PHE A 96 8.01 -0.43 -4.66
N ASN A 97 7.22 0.63 -4.63
CA ASN A 97 5.94 0.69 -5.33
C ASN A 97 6.19 0.70 -6.85
N CYS A 98 5.68 -0.32 -7.54
CA CYS A 98 5.90 -0.50 -8.98
C CYS A 98 5.39 0.68 -9.81
N ASP A 99 4.17 1.14 -9.54
CA ASP A 99 3.53 2.21 -10.32
C ASP A 99 4.32 3.51 -10.21
N MET A 100 4.82 3.83 -9.00
CA MET A 100 5.60 5.03 -8.77
C MET A 100 6.97 4.96 -9.43
N VAL A 101 7.62 3.80 -9.43
CA VAL A 101 8.90 3.59 -10.13
C VAL A 101 8.70 3.76 -11.64
N LEU A 102 7.64 3.17 -12.20
CA LEU A 102 7.32 3.31 -13.62
C LEU A 102 6.93 4.75 -13.99
N TYR A 103 6.22 5.44 -13.12
CA TYR A 103 5.92 6.87 -13.29
C TYR A 103 7.21 7.71 -13.34
N TYR A 104 8.15 7.49 -12.42
CA TYR A 104 9.44 8.17 -12.39
C TYR A 104 10.24 7.92 -13.67
N LEU A 105 10.38 6.65 -14.06
CA LEU A 105 11.11 6.25 -15.24
C LEU A 105 10.51 6.85 -16.53
N ARG A 106 9.18 6.84 -16.64
CA ARG A 106 8.48 7.44 -17.78
C ARG A 106 8.79 8.93 -17.90
N ASN A 107 8.70 9.68 -16.80
CA ASN A 107 9.05 11.11 -16.79
C ASN A 107 10.50 11.34 -17.22
N TYR A 108 11.40 10.46 -16.76
CA TYR A 108 12.82 10.56 -17.12
C TYR A 108 13.08 10.28 -18.60
N ILE A 109 12.38 9.29 -19.18
CA ILE A 109 12.47 8.97 -20.61
C ILE A 109 11.90 10.09 -21.47
N ASP A 110 10.73 10.63 -21.10
CA ASP A 110 10.01 11.63 -21.90
C ASP A 110 10.59 13.04 -21.72
N GLY A 111 11.08 13.38 -20.54
CA GLY A 111 11.52 14.74 -20.17
C GLY A 111 13.00 14.89 -19.86
N GLY A 112 13.78 13.81 -19.82
CA GLY A 112 15.22 13.83 -19.51
C GLY A 112 15.57 14.15 -18.06
N LYS A 113 14.57 14.20 -17.15
CA LYS A 113 14.74 14.56 -15.74
C LYS A 113 13.71 13.86 -14.85
N ALA A 114 13.96 13.83 -13.55
CA ALA A 114 13.01 13.38 -12.55
C ALA A 114 11.69 14.19 -12.62
N PRO A 115 10.54 13.59 -12.22
CA PRO A 115 9.28 14.31 -12.15
C PRO A 115 9.36 15.45 -11.14
N GLU A 116 8.77 16.59 -11.44
CA GLU A 116 8.68 17.73 -10.49
C GLU A 116 7.83 17.40 -9.29
N GLN A 117 6.82 16.57 -9.49
CA GLN A 117 6.01 15.99 -8.42
C GLN A 117 6.28 14.50 -8.34
N MET A 118 6.81 14.06 -7.22
CA MET A 118 7.16 12.64 -7.00
C MET A 118 5.93 11.72 -6.87
N ILE A 119 4.72 12.25 -6.80
CA ILE A 119 3.48 11.49 -6.76
C ILE A 119 2.72 11.68 -8.07
N ASP A 120 2.40 10.57 -8.74
CA ASP A 120 1.56 10.60 -9.93
C ASP A 120 0.18 11.18 -9.60
N PRO A 121 -0.25 12.27 -10.23
CA PRO A 121 -1.58 12.83 -10.05
C PRO A 121 -2.73 11.83 -10.28
N ASN A 122 -2.49 10.79 -11.10
CA ASN A 122 -3.50 9.76 -11.39
C ASN A 122 -3.73 8.78 -10.23
N THR A 123 -2.81 8.68 -9.25
CA THR A 123 -2.99 7.84 -8.06
C THR A 123 -4.04 8.38 -7.08
N ARG A 124 -4.61 9.55 -7.34
CA ARG A 124 -5.70 10.15 -6.54
C ARG A 124 -6.96 9.27 -6.43
N THR A 125 -7.13 8.30 -7.32
CA THR A 125 -8.28 7.38 -7.27
C THR A 125 -8.28 6.53 -6.00
N ASP A 126 -7.12 6.05 -5.55
CA ASP A 126 -7.02 5.24 -4.33
C ASP A 126 -7.16 6.09 -3.07
N TYR A 127 -6.68 7.33 -3.11
CA TYR A 127 -6.93 8.36 -2.10
C TYR A 127 -8.45 8.60 -1.90
N ASN A 128 -9.23 8.72 -2.97
CA ASN A 128 -10.68 8.89 -2.89
C ASN A 128 -11.40 7.68 -2.29
N LYS A 129 -10.90 6.46 -2.50
CA LYS A 129 -11.42 5.26 -1.84
C LYS A 129 -11.17 5.30 -0.35
N MET A 130 -9.97 5.71 0.06
CA MET A 130 -9.60 5.88 1.46
C MET A 130 -10.49 6.93 2.14
N LYS A 131 -10.70 8.07 1.50
CA LYS A 131 -11.59 9.13 2.00
C LYS A 131 -13.01 8.61 2.24
N LYS A 132 -13.56 7.82 1.32
CA LYS A 132 -14.85 7.17 1.49
C LYS A 132 -14.88 6.21 2.68
N LEU A 133 -13.81 5.44 2.89
CA LEU A 133 -13.70 4.53 4.05
C LEU A 133 -13.67 5.29 5.39
N ILE A 134 -13.03 6.45 5.43
CA ILE A 134 -13.02 7.32 6.62
C ILE A 134 -14.42 7.88 6.88
N GLN A 135 -15.13 8.29 5.83
CA GLN A 135 -16.50 8.82 5.92
C GLN A 135 -17.52 7.76 6.35
N LEU A 136 -17.20 6.46 6.24
CA LEU A 136 -18.01 5.37 6.78
C LEU A 136 -17.89 5.23 8.32
N ASP A 137 -17.11 6.09 8.97
CA ASP A 137 -16.99 6.12 10.43
C ASP A 137 -18.35 6.48 11.02
N ARG A 138 -19.01 5.51 11.62
CA ARG A 138 -20.24 5.71 12.38
C ARG A 138 -19.88 6.06 13.83
N LEU A 139 -20.87 6.49 14.59
CA LEU A 139 -20.77 7.02 15.98
C LEU A 139 -19.88 6.21 16.94
N ASP A 140 -19.58 4.95 16.64
CA ASP A 140 -18.80 4.04 17.48
C ASP A 140 -17.34 3.84 17.01
N GLY A 141 -16.92 4.48 15.91
CA GLY A 141 -15.58 4.33 15.34
C GLY A 141 -14.67 5.52 15.63
N ASP A 142 -13.39 5.28 15.90
CA ASP A 142 -12.35 6.31 16.06
C ASP A 142 -11.35 6.29 14.92
N ARG A 143 -11.82 6.20 13.67
CA ARG A 143 -10.93 6.19 12.49
C ARG A 143 -10.11 7.46 12.37
N LYS A 144 -10.73 8.60 12.65
CA LYS A 144 -10.04 9.89 12.68
C LYS A 144 -8.95 9.94 13.74
N GLY A 145 -9.20 9.42 14.93
CA GLY A 145 -8.19 9.30 15.99
C GLY A 145 -7.08 8.32 15.62
N VAL A 146 -7.39 7.22 14.94
CA VAL A 146 -6.39 6.29 14.39
C VAL A 146 -5.51 6.99 13.36
N LEU A 147 -6.09 7.72 12.41
CA LEU A 147 -5.35 8.47 11.40
C LEU A 147 -4.46 9.55 12.03
N ARG A 148 -4.99 10.29 13.00
CA ARG A 148 -4.21 11.31 13.73
C ARG A 148 -3.00 10.68 14.40
N ARG A 149 -3.17 9.59 15.15
CA ARG A 149 -2.04 8.86 15.77
C ARG A 149 -1.01 8.38 14.74
N ILE A 150 -1.46 7.83 13.61
CA ILE A 150 -0.56 7.42 12.53
C ILE A 150 0.23 8.63 11.99
N THR A 151 -0.44 9.76 11.78
CA THR A 151 0.19 10.98 11.25
C THR A 151 1.22 11.56 12.24
N GLU A 152 0.90 11.57 13.53
CA GLU A 152 1.74 12.11 14.60
C GLU A 152 2.94 11.17 14.92
N GLU A 153 2.66 9.87 15.07
CA GLU A 153 3.65 8.89 15.53
C GLU A 153 4.34 8.15 14.37
N GLY A 154 3.82 8.25 13.15
CA GLY A 154 4.29 7.52 11.96
C GLY A 154 3.96 6.04 11.95
N ARG A 155 3.33 5.48 13.00
CA ARG A 155 3.06 4.05 13.19
C ARG A 155 1.96 3.78 14.21
N ILE A 156 1.41 2.56 14.15
CA ILE A 156 0.48 2.02 15.17
C ILE A 156 0.80 0.55 15.46
N VAL A 157 0.34 0.06 16.61
CA VAL A 157 0.34 -1.37 16.94
C VAL A 157 -1.05 -1.92 16.70
N ALA A 158 -1.15 -2.93 15.84
CA ALA A 158 -2.43 -3.52 15.45
C ALA A 158 -2.29 -5.01 15.14
N ASP A 159 -3.43 -5.71 15.17
CA ASP A 159 -3.54 -7.05 14.62
C ASP A 159 -3.96 -6.93 13.15
N LEU A 160 -3.39 -7.78 12.30
CA LEU A 160 -3.74 -7.79 10.90
C LEU A 160 -4.81 -8.86 10.64
N VAL A 161 -5.99 -8.41 10.24
CA VAL A 161 -7.08 -9.30 9.83
C VAL A 161 -6.90 -9.64 8.35
N THR A 162 -6.70 -10.92 8.07
CA THR A 162 -6.33 -11.40 6.73
C THR A 162 -7.52 -11.75 5.84
N THR A 163 -8.73 -11.83 6.41
CA THR A 163 -9.96 -12.12 5.66
C THR A 163 -11.16 -11.59 6.44
N PHE A 164 -12.03 -10.85 5.79
CA PHE A 164 -13.25 -10.31 6.42
C PHE A 164 -14.37 -10.12 5.39
N PRO A 165 -15.63 -10.35 5.78
CA PRO A 165 -16.78 -10.08 4.92
C PRO A 165 -16.99 -8.57 4.72
N ALA A 166 -17.65 -8.21 3.62
CA ALA A 166 -17.91 -6.81 3.27
C ALA A 166 -18.65 -6.03 4.38
N ARG A 167 -19.55 -6.68 5.11
CA ARG A 167 -20.27 -6.08 6.25
C ARG A 167 -19.35 -5.65 7.40
N ASP A 168 -18.17 -6.26 7.53
CA ASP A 168 -17.21 -5.98 8.60
C ASP A 168 -16.32 -4.76 8.28
N LEU A 169 -16.39 -4.22 7.06
CA LEU A 169 -15.66 -3.00 6.67
C LEU A 169 -15.94 -1.80 7.58
N ILE A 170 -17.10 -1.78 8.24
CA ILE A 170 -17.47 -0.71 9.17
C ILE A 170 -16.87 -0.89 10.57
N LYS A 171 -16.35 -2.06 10.90
CA LYS A 171 -15.79 -2.35 12.22
C LYS A 171 -14.46 -1.61 12.42
N PRO A 172 -14.25 -0.93 13.58
CA PRO A 172 -13.03 -0.16 13.85
C PRO A 172 -11.76 -1.01 13.81
N GLU A 173 -11.80 -2.26 14.28
CA GLU A 173 -10.67 -3.17 14.33
C GLU A 173 -10.16 -3.60 12.95
N ILE A 174 -11.00 -3.51 11.90
CA ILE A 174 -10.60 -3.82 10.52
C ILE A 174 -9.83 -2.66 9.87
N PHE A 175 -10.00 -1.43 10.38
CA PHE A 175 -9.47 -0.25 9.73
C PHE A 175 -7.94 -0.24 9.55
N PRO A 176 -7.10 -0.63 10.54
CA PRO A 176 -5.67 -0.77 10.33
C PRO A 176 -5.31 -1.77 9.24
N SER A 177 -6.06 -2.88 9.13
CA SER A 177 -5.86 -3.88 8.06
C SER A 177 -6.21 -3.32 6.69
N LEU A 178 -7.26 -2.52 6.58
CA LEU A 178 -7.59 -1.82 5.33
C LEU A 178 -6.48 -0.87 4.92
N LEU A 179 -5.94 -0.06 5.84
CA LEU A 179 -4.82 0.83 5.58
C LEU A 179 -3.59 0.06 5.06
N PHE A 180 -3.32 -1.12 5.63
CA PHE A 180 -2.25 -2.00 5.16
C PHE A 180 -2.51 -2.50 3.73
N TYR A 181 -3.68 -3.06 3.43
CA TYR A 181 -4.01 -3.58 2.10
C TYR A 181 -4.10 -2.49 1.02
N TYR A 182 -4.43 -1.27 1.39
CA TYR A 182 -4.36 -0.11 0.49
C TYR A 182 -2.94 0.49 0.34
N GLY A 183 -1.92 -0.12 0.96
CA GLY A 183 -0.54 0.36 0.89
C GLY A 183 -0.28 1.65 1.68
N MET A 184 -1.22 2.05 2.52
CA MET A 184 -1.07 3.22 3.41
C MET A 184 -0.23 2.91 4.66
N LEU A 185 -0.13 1.63 5.04
CA LEU A 185 0.74 1.12 6.08
C LEU A 185 1.52 -0.07 5.57
N THR A 186 2.66 -0.32 6.19
CA THR A 186 3.53 -1.47 5.95
C THR A 186 3.97 -2.08 7.26
N ILE A 187 4.42 -3.34 7.26
CA ILE A 187 4.96 -3.97 8.45
C ILE A 187 6.37 -3.44 8.70
N VAL A 188 6.59 -2.80 9.85
CA VAL A 188 7.89 -2.23 10.24
C VAL A 188 8.50 -2.90 11.47
N GLY A 189 7.74 -3.73 12.16
CA GLY A 189 8.20 -4.42 13.35
C GLY A 189 7.12 -5.22 14.04
N THR A 190 7.45 -5.69 15.25
CA THR A 190 6.53 -6.42 16.12
C THR A 190 6.60 -5.91 17.55
N LYS A 191 5.49 -6.03 18.28
CA LYS A 191 5.40 -5.80 19.72
C LYS A 191 4.69 -6.99 20.35
N GLY A 192 5.45 -7.94 20.89
CA GLY A 192 4.93 -9.24 21.28
C GLY A 192 4.39 -9.99 20.06
N GLN A 193 3.13 -10.38 20.10
CA GLN A 193 2.46 -11.07 18.98
C GLN A 193 1.84 -10.13 17.96
N ARG A 194 1.70 -8.84 18.30
CA ARG A 194 1.07 -7.83 17.42
C ARG A 194 2.07 -7.20 16.46
N LEU A 195 1.58 -6.72 15.34
CA LEU A 195 2.39 -6.00 14.35
C LEU A 195 2.53 -4.53 14.70
N ILE A 196 3.69 -3.96 14.39
CA ILE A 196 3.88 -2.52 14.28
C ILE A 196 3.73 -2.19 12.80
N LEU A 197 2.68 -1.46 12.48
CA LEU A 197 2.41 -0.97 11.14
C LEU A 197 2.83 0.50 11.05
N GLY A 198 3.64 0.84 10.05
CA GLY A 198 4.18 2.19 9.87
C GLY A 198 3.90 2.77 8.50
N ILE A 199 4.06 4.08 8.38
CA ILE A 199 4.01 4.77 7.09
C ILE A 199 5.25 4.36 6.28
N PRO A 200 5.10 3.81 5.05
CA PRO A 200 6.23 3.29 4.29
C PRO A 200 7.19 4.38 3.80
N ASN A 201 6.67 5.48 3.28
CA ASN A 201 7.47 6.47 2.58
C ASN A 201 6.82 7.87 2.53
N ASN A 202 7.51 8.81 1.88
CA ASN A 202 7.06 10.20 1.80
C ASN A 202 5.80 10.37 0.94
N SER A 203 5.59 9.53 -0.09
CA SER A 203 4.37 9.59 -0.90
C SER A 203 3.13 9.32 -0.06
N VAL A 204 3.18 8.29 0.77
CA VAL A 204 2.09 7.94 1.67
C VAL A 204 1.97 8.95 2.82
N ARG A 205 3.11 9.44 3.36
CA ARG A 205 3.11 10.48 4.40
C ARG A 205 2.40 11.75 3.93
N LYS A 206 2.67 12.18 2.69
CA LYS A 206 1.98 13.34 2.09
C LYS A 206 0.47 13.11 2.00
N GLN A 207 0.03 11.91 1.62
CA GLN A 207 -1.39 11.56 1.58
C GLN A 207 -2.06 11.63 2.97
N TYR A 208 -1.39 11.17 4.02
CA TYR A 208 -1.90 11.33 5.39
C TYR A 208 -2.05 12.81 5.78
N HIS A 209 -1.07 13.64 5.47
CA HIS A 209 -1.15 15.09 5.74
C HIS A 209 -2.31 15.75 4.98
N GLU A 210 -2.51 15.41 3.72
CA GLU A 210 -3.63 15.91 2.92
C GLU A 210 -4.98 15.50 3.52
N LEU A 211 -5.13 14.22 3.94
CA LEU A 211 -6.32 13.72 4.63
C LEU A 211 -6.62 14.51 5.90
N MET A 212 -5.60 14.78 6.71
CA MET A 212 -5.76 15.51 7.96
C MET A 212 -6.13 16.99 7.74
N LEU A 213 -5.57 17.64 6.71
CA LEU A 213 -5.90 19.03 6.37
C LEU A 213 -7.35 19.19 5.91
N GLU A 214 -7.89 18.24 5.17
CA GLU A 214 -9.28 18.26 4.72
C GLU A 214 -10.28 18.01 5.85
N GLU A 215 -9.87 17.31 6.91
CA GLU A 215 -10.70 17.01 8.07
C GLU A 215 -10.67 18.13 9.15
N LEU A 216 -9.74 19.10 9.04
CA LEU A 216 -9.77 20.29 9.89
C LEU A 216 -11.00 21.12 9.50
N PRO A 217 -11.88 21.50 10.46
CA PRO A 217 -12.97 22.41 10.17
C PRO A 217 -12.35 23.69 9.60
N THR A 218 -12.73 24.06 8.39
CA THR A 218 -12.49 25.40 7.88
C THR A 218 -13.03 26.36 8.93
N ALA A 219 -12.13 27.09 9.58
CA ALA A 219 -12.54 28.16 10.49
C ALA A 219 -13.42 29.10 9.68
N THR A 220 -14.71 28.93 9.81
CA THR A 220 -15.69 29.85 9.27
C THR A 220 -15.37 31.20 9.91
N SER A 221 -14.82 32.09 9.10
CA SER A 221 -14.76 33.50 9.40
C SER A 221 -16.19 33.97 9.66
N SER A 222 -16.56 33.98 10.93
CA SER A 222 -17.72 34.73 11.40
C SER A 222 -17.35 36.21 11.34
N ASN A 223 -17.80 36.87 10.33
CA ASN A 223 -18.02 38.33 10.34
C ASN A 223 -19.50 38.56 10.55
#